data_bc458688cb16eee144e77056ddf75ca0
#
_entry.id   bc458688cb16eee144e77056ddf75ca0
#
_cell.length_a   1.000
_cell.length_b   1.000
_cell.length_c   1.000
_cell.angle_alpha   90.00
_cell.angle_beta   90.00
_cell.angle_gamma   90.00
#
_symmetry.space_group_name_H-M   'P 1'
#
loop_
_entity.id
_entity.type
_entity.pdbx_description
1 polymer ?
#
loop_
_entity_poly.entity_id
_entity_poly.type
_entity_poly.pdbx_seq_one_letter_code
_entity_poly.pdbx_strand_id
1 'polypeptide(L)'
;GKMTSKSAGEILETSEDGKWYKIKSGPVTGYVSADYILTGQAAKDEALQVAELMAIVSTDRLNAREQPTQDSKIWTQISNNERYPVTEQLDGWVGIELDTSTAYVSTDYVDVRYALPEAVKFSPLDGNQSLRNKMVNYGLQFVGNRYVWGGNDPHTGADCSGFVKYVYSHVAGITLPRTSREQARQGTPIKSSQMRPGDLIFYANGGGTVNHVAMYIG
;
A
#
# COMPACT_ATOMS: atom_id res chain seq x y z
N GLY A 1 4.24 -0.40 -14.44
CA GLY A 1 3.41 -0.85 -13.31
C GLY A 1 3.66 -2.32 -12.98
N LYS A 2 3.22 -2.73 -11.83
CA LYS A 2 3.30 -4.11 -11.36
C LYS A 2 1.92 -4.59 -10.93
N MET A 3 1.53 -5.78 -11.38
CA MET A 3 0.39 -6.52 -10.83
C MET A 3 0.91 -7.66 -9.94
N THR A 4 0.28 -7.84 -8.80
CA THR A 4 0.52 -9.00 -7.95
C THR A 4 -0.52 -10.09 -8.24
N SER A 5 -0.31 -11.29 -7.72
CA SER A 5 -1.33 -12.36 -7.79
C SER A 5 -2.66 -11.84 -7.23
N LYS A 6 -3.77 -12.22 -7.87
CA LYS A 6 -5.15 -11.82 -7.52
C LYS A 6 -5.49 -10.35 -7.76
N SER A 7 -4.60 -9.57 -8.40
CA SER A 7 -4.94 -8.20 -8.83
C SER A 7 -5.91 -8.25 -10.02
N ALA A 8 -6.84 -7.31 -10.04
CA ALA A 8 -7.82 -7.16 -11.11
C ALA A 8 -7.50 -6.00 -12.05
N GLY A 9 -8.03 -6.08 -13.27
CA GLY A 9 -7.97 -5.01 -14.25
C GLY A 9 -9.03 -5.21 -15.35
N GLU A 10 -9.33 -4.12 -16.04
CA GLU A 10 -10.20 -4.12 -17.21
C GLU A 10 -9.36 -4.43 -18.46
N ILE A 11 -9.79 -5.38 -19.27
CA ILE A 11 -9.17 -5.67 -20.57
C ILE A 11 -9.66 -4.62 -21.56
N LEU A 12 -8.75 -3.80 -22.07
CA LEU A 12 -9.03 -2.77 -23.08
C LEU A 12 -8.87 -3.30 -24.50
N GLU A 13 -7.91 -4.23 -24.71
CA GLU A 13 -7.52 -4.71 -26.03
C GLU A 13 -6.87 -6.09 -25.91
N THR A 14 -7.06 -6.92 -26.92
CA THR A 14 -6.36 -8.21 -27.07
C THR A 14 -5.45 -8.11 -28.28
N SER A 15 -4.20 -8.57 -28.18
CA SER A 15 -3.29 -8.62 -29.33
C SER A 15 -3.81 -9.55 -30.42
N GLU A 16 -3.40 -9.31 -31.69
CA GLU A 16 -3.84 -10.10 -32.83
C GLU A 16 -3.50 -11.59 -32.68
N ASP A 17 -2.39 -11.92 -32.04
CA ASP A 17 -1.97 -13.30 -31.75
C ASP A 17 -2.61 -13.91 -30.49
N GLY A 18 -3.46 -13.13 -29.78
CA GLY A 18 -4.16 -13.56 -28.57
C GLY A 18 -3.26 -13.77 -27.33
N LYS A 19 -1.96 -13.46 -27.42
CA LYS A 19 -0.99 -13.73 -26.33
C LYS A 19 -0.87 -12.62 -25.30
N TRP A 20 -1.38 -11.44 -25.60
CA TRP A 20 -1.27 -10.27 -24.73
C TRP A 20 -2.60 -9.56 -24.56
N TYR A 21 -2.85 -9.11 -23.34
CA TYR A 21 -3.93 -8.18 -23.03
C TYR A 21 -3.37 -6.82 -22.69
N LYS A 22 -3.91 -5.77 -23.28
CA LYS A 22 -3.75 -4.41 -22.78
C LYS A 22 -4.79 -4.20 -21.70
N ILE A 23 -4.36 -3.95 -20.49
CA ILE A 23 -5.25 -3.81 -19.35
C ILE A 23 -5.10 -2.45 -18.68
N LYS A 24 -6.17 -2.01 -18.05
CA LYS A 24 -6.18 -0.92 -17.07
C LYS A 24 -6.47 -1.51 -15.69
N SER A 25 -5.58 -1.27 -14.75
CA SER A 25 -5.72 -1.72 -13.37
C SER A 25 -5.33 -0.57 -12.44
N GLY A 26 -6.30 0.02 -11.74
CA GLY A 26 -6.10 1.24 -10.97
C GLY A 26 -5.45 2.36 -11.80
N PRO A 27 -4.34 2.93 -11.32
CA PRO A 27 -3.64 4.04 -12.01
C PRO A 27 -2.72 3.58 -13.15
N VAL A 28 -2.69 2.28 -13.48
CA VAL A 28 -1.75 1.68 -14.43
C VAL A 28 -2.47 1.16 -15.66
N THR A 29 -1.96 1.51 -16.83
CA THR A 29 -2.31 0.86 -18.10
C THR A 29 -1.06 0.22 -18.70
N GLY A 30 -1.16 -1.02 -19.16
CA GLY A 30 -0.03 -1.75 -19.71
C GLY A 30 -0.42 -3.10 -20.30
N TYR A 31 0.58 -3.81 -20.84
CA TYR A 31 0.39 -5.13 -21.41
C TYR A 31 0.76 -6.22 -20.41
N VAL A 32 -0.03 -7.30 -20.40
CA VAL A 32 0.20 -8.52 -19.60
C VAL A 32 0.07 -9.74 -20.50
N SER A 33 0.84 -10.79 -20.23
CA SER A 33 0.69 -12.07 -20.96
C SER A 33 -0.64 -12.72 -20.60
N ALA A 34 -1.33 -13.23 -21.61
CA ALA A 34 -2.58 -13.96 -21.45
C ALA A 34 -2.42 -15.23 -20.60
N ASP A 35 -1.23 -15.83 -20.57
CA ASP A 35 -0.93 -17.06 -19.82
C ASP A 35 -1.10 -16.90 -18.30
N TYR A 36 -1.03 -15.65 -17.79
CA TYR A 36 -1.11 -15.35 -16.36
C TYR A 36 -2.41 -14.67 -15.95
N ILE A 37 -3.39 -14.58 -16.85
CA ILE A 37 -4.64 -13.84 -16.63
C ILE A 37 -5.84 -14.79 -16.76
N LEU A 38 -6.65 -14.83 -15.72
CA LEU A 38 -7.99 -15.43 -15.81
C LEU A 38 -8.95 -14.43 -16.44
N THR A 39 -9.83 -14.92 -17.30
CA THR A 39 -10.86 -14.10 -17.95
C THR A 39 -12.23 -14.78 -17.87
N GLY A 40 -13.28 -14.03 -18.20
CA GLY A 40 -14.65 -14.57 -18.27
C GLY A 40 -15.14 -15.12 -16.93
N GLN A 41 -15.77 -16.31 -16.94
CA GLN A 41 -16.36 -16.90 -15.74
C GLN A 41 -15.29 -17.31 -14.72
N ALA A 42 -14.16 -17.85 -15.14
CA ALA A 42 -13.08 -18.25 -14.23
C ALA A 42 -12.53 -17.07 -13.42
N ALA A 43 -12.41 -15.88 -14.04
CA ALA A 43 -12.02 -14.66 -13.34
C ALA A 43 -13.08 -14.22 -12.32
N LYS A 44 -14.35 -14.36 -12.64
CA LYS A 44 -15.45 -14.02 -11.71
C LYS A 44 -15.50 -14.95 -10.50
N ASP A 45 -15.34 -16.25 -10.75
CA ASP A 45 -15.37 -17.25 -9.70
C ASP A 45 -14.19 -17.05 -8.72
N GLU A 46 -12.98 -16.77 -9.23
CA GLU A 46 -11.83 -16.41 -8.39
C GLU A 46 -12.05 -15.11 -7.64
N ALA A 47 -12.61 -14.09 -8.29
CA ALA A 47 -12.89 -12.79 -7.66
C ALA A 47 -13.83 -12.92 -6.45
N LEU A 48 -14.87 -13.77 -6.53
CA LEU A 48 -15.79 -14.02 -5.42
C LEU A 48 -15.10 -14.68 -4.20
N GLN A 49 -14.03 -15.42 -4.43
CA GLN A 49 -13.29 -16.09 -3.36
C GLN A 49 -12.26 -15.20 -2.68
N VAL A 50 -11.74 -14.19 -3.40
CA VAL A 50 -10.59 -13.41 -2.94
C VAL A 50 -10.87 -11.92 -2.74
N ALA A 51 -12.08 -11.45 -3.08
CA ALA A 51 -12.47 -10.07 -2.80
C ALA A 51 -12.61 -9.85 -1.30
N GLU A 52 -12.02 -8.76 -0.83
CA GLU A 52 -12.11 -8.31 0.55
C GLU A 52 -13.00 -7.07 0.64
N LEU A 53 -13.71 -6.91 1.76
CA LEU A 53 -14.47 -5.69 2.02
C LEU A 53 -13.48 -4.56 2.32
N MET A 54 -13.48 -3.54 1.47
CA MET A 54 -12.52 -2.43 1.51
C MET A 54 -13.21 -1.10 1.67
N ALA A 55 -12.62 -0.22 2.46
CA ALA A 55 -12.92 1.20 2.47
C ALA A 55 -11.94 1.91 1.53
N ILE A 56 -12.45 2.51 0.47
CA ILE A 56 -11.68 3.23 -0.56
C ILE A 56 -11.87 4.72 -0.33
N VAL A 57 -10.80 5.43 -0.04
CA VAL A 57 -10.86 6.86 0.28
C VAL A 57 -11.23 7.67 -0.96
N SER A 58 -12.24 8.53 -0.85
CA SER A 58 -12.78 9.36 -1.93
C SER A 58 -12.46 10.86 -1.80
N THR A 59 -11.61 11.24 -0.84
CA THR A 59 -11.19 12.61 -0.59
C THR A 59 -9.67 12.72 -0.46
N ASP A 60 -9.11 13.90 -0.75
CA ASP A 60 -7.65 14.11 -0.73
C ASP A 60 -7.04 13.99 0.66
N ARG A 61 -7.81 14.27 1.71
CA ARG A 61 -7.38 14.19 3.10
C ARG A 61 -8.51 13.71 3.99
N LEU A 62 -8.36 12.53 4.56
CA LEU A 62 -9.31 11.95 5.51
C LEU A 62 -8.63 11.66 6.84
N ASN A 63 -9.22 12.13 7.91
CA ASN A 63 -8.75 11.83 9.27
C ASN A 63 -9.17 10.42 9.67
N ALA A 64 -8.19 9.57 9.97
CA ALA A 64 -8.40 8.29 10.63
C ALA A 64 -8.23 8.48 12.15
N ARG A 65 -9.24 8.09 12.91
CA ARG A 65 -9.41 8.42 14.32
C ARG A 65 -9.34 7.20 15.22
N GLU A 66 -9.07 7.45 16.50
CA GLU A 66 -9.00 6.40 17.54
C GLU A 66 -10.37 5.80 17.86
N GLN A 67 -11.44 6.60 17.77
CA GLN A 67 -12.83 6.20 18.05
C GLN A 67 -13.76 6.73 16.96
N PRO A 68 -14.95 6.12 16.74
CA PRO A 68 -15.90 6.52 15.72
C PRO A 68 -16.68 7.78 16.11
N THR A 69 -15.97 8.89 16.35
CA THR A 69 -16.54 10.19 16.70
C THR A 69 -15.65 11.32 16.21
N GLN A 70 -16.23 12.46 15.88
CA GLN A 70 -15.51 13.63 15.39
C GLN A 70 -14.58 14.27 16.44
N ASP A 71 -14.89 14.11 17.72
CA ASP A 71 -14.10 14.64 18.82
C ASP A 71 -12.92 13.74 19.21
N SER A 72 -12.86 12.53 18.64
CA SER A 72 -11.78 11.59 18.92
C SER A 72 -10.45 12.06 18.35
N LYS A 73 -9.38 11.65 18.99
CA LYS A 73 -8.01 11.88 18.54
C LYS A 73 -7.80 11.36 17.12
N ILE A 74 -7.20 12.20 16.30
CA ILE A 74 -6.73 11.82 14.97
C ILE A 74 -5.43 11.04 15.12
N TRP A 75 -5.39 9.82 14.61
CA TRP A 75 -4.17 9.03 14.58
C TRP A 75 -3.32 9.36 13.36
N THR A 76 -3.95 9.43 12.19
CA THR A 76 -3.25 9.72 10.94
C THR A 76 -4.20 10.36 9.94
N GLN A 77 -3.63 10.88 8.85
CA GLN A 77 -4.38 11.30 7.69
C GLN A 77 -4.08 10.36 6.53
N ILE A 78 -5.12 9.95 5.84
CA ILE A 78 -5.10 9.08 4.68
C ILE A 78 -5.60 9.82 3.45
N SER A 79 -5.19 9.36 2.26
CA SER A 79 -5.31 10.11 1.01
C SER A 79 -6.24 9.42 0.01
N ASN A 80 -6.67 10.18 -0.97
CA ASN A 80 -7.54 9.72 -2.05
C ASN A 80 -7.02 8.46 -2.74
N ASN A 81 -7.94 7.53 -3.01
CA ASN A 81 -7.70 6.21 -3.60
C ASN A 81 -6.88 5.23 -2.73
N GLU A 82 -6.49 5.60 -1.52
CA GLU A 82 -5.97 4.62 -0.57
C GLU A 82 -7.08 3.65 -0.17
N ARG A 83 -6.72 2.38 0.09
CA ARG A 83 -7.64 1.27 0.30
C ARG A 83 -7.28 0.54 1.58
N TYR A 84 -8.27 0.30 2.41
CA TYR A 84 -8.09 -0.33 3.71
C TYR A 84 -9.10 -1.46 3.92
N PRO A 85 -8.68 -2.63 4.43
CA PRO A 85 -9.62 -3.65 4.86
C PRO A 85 -10.55 -3.09 5.94
N VAL A 86 -11.84 -3.40 5.80
CA VAL A 86 -12.85 -3.01 6.78
C VAL A 86 -12.84 -4.01 7.92
N THR A 87 -12.73 -3.53 9.14
CA THR A 87 -12.80 -4.34 10.37
C THR A 87 -14.21 -4.40 10.93
N GLU A 88 -14.96 -3.30 10.82
CA GLU A 88 -16.36 -3.20 11.25
C GLU A 88 -17.08 -2.04 10.56
N GLN A 89 -18.41 -2.09 10.52
CA GLN A 89 -19.26 -1.04 9.99
C GLN A 89 -20.19 -0.55 11.11
N LEU A 90 -20.20 0.77 11.32
CA LEU A 90 -21.00 1.45 12.35
C LEU A 90 -21.85 2.55 11.69
N ASP A 91 -22.79 3.11 12.43
CA ASP A 91 -23.61 4.23 11.93
C ASP A 91 -22.73 5.47 11.67
N GLY A 92 -22.62 5.90 10.41
CA GLY A 92 -21.79 7.03 9.98
C GLY A 92 -20.29 6.79 10.00
N TRP A 93 -19.80 5.61 10.42
CA TRP A 93 -18.38 5.30 10.56
C TRP A 93 -18.03 3.90 10.06
N VAL A 94 -16.79 3.74 9.64
CA VAL A 94 -16.22 2.43 9.32
C VAL A 94 -14.86 2.27 9.98
N GLY A 95 -14.68 1.13 10.64
CA GLY A 95 -13.38 0.69 11.16
C GLY A 95 -12.52 0.17 10.02
N ILE A 96 -11.31 0.67 9.92
CA ILE A 96 -10.32 0.28 8.93
C ILE A 96 -9.08 -0.30 9.59
N GLU A 97 -8.47 -1.29 8.96
CA GLU A 97 -7.25 -1.89 9.46
C GLU A 97 -6.03 -1.02 9.12
N LEU A 98 -5.34 -0.55 10.15
CA LEU A 98 -4.04 0.11 10.04
C LEU A 98 -2.98 -0.73 10.75
N ASP A 99 -2.05 -1.30 10.00
CA ASP A 99 -0.96 -2.17 10.49
C ASP A 99 -1.38 -3.13 11.60
N THR A 100 -1.43 -2.69 12.85
CA THR A 100 -1.72 -3.52 14.04
C THR A 100 -2.98 -3.13 14.81
N SER A 101 -3.75 -2.16 14.32
CA SER A 101 -4.92 -1.63 15.03
C SER A 101 -6.02 -1.19 14.09
N THR A 102 -7.22 -1.03 14.63
CA THR A 102 -8.35 -0.42 13.93
C THR A 102 -8.34 1.09 14.13
N ALA A 103 -8.52 1.84 13.06
CA ALA A 103 -8.85 3.26 13.09
C ALA A 103 -10.24 3.48 12.47
N TYR A 104 -10.86 4.61 12.79
CA TYR A 104 -12.21 4.91 12.33
C TYR A 104 -12.21 6.10 11.36
N VAL A 105 -12.95 5.94 10.27
CA VAL A 105 -13.18 7.00 9.27
C VAL A 105 -14.66 7.19 9.01
N SER A 106 -15.07 8.41 8.66
CA SER A 106 -16.47 8.67 8.31
C SER A 106 -16.83 8.01 6.98
N THR A 107 -18.01 7.41 6.92
CA THR A 107 -18.57 6.81 5.70
C THR A 107 -18.83 7.81 4.59
N ASP A 108 -18.93 9.11 4.88
CA ASP A 108 -19.15 10.17 3.89
C ASP A 108 -17.95 10.33 2.91
N TYR A 109 -16.77 9.84 3.30
CA TYR A 109 -15.51 10.06 2.58
C TYR A 109 -14.84 8.77 2.12
N VAL A 110 -15.56 7.64 2.18
CA VAL A 110 -15.08 6.34 1.70
C VAL A 110 -16.16 5.61 0.92
N ASP A 111 -15.75 4.89 -0.12
CA ASP A 111 -16.59 3.91 -0.80
C ASP A 111 -16.31 2.54 -0.18
N VAL A 112 -17.30 1.97 0.51
CA VAL A 112 -17.19 0.66 1.16
C VAL A 112 -17.78 -0.41 0.26
N ARG A 113 -16.90 -1.25 -0.29
CA ARG A 113 -17.29 -2.32 -1.21
C ARG A 113 -16.32 -3.49 -1.21
N TYR A 114 -16.77 -4.62 -1.70
CA TYR A 114 -15.86 -5.72 -2.04
C TYR A 114 -14.98 -5.31 -3.21
N ALA A 115 -13.67 -5.42 -3.05
CA ALA A 115 -12.69 -5.03 -4.04
C ALA A 115 -11.52 -6.01 -4.11
N LEU A 116 -10.88 -6.04 -5.28
CA LEU A 116 -9.66 -6.78 -5.54
C LEU A 116 -8.47 -5.80 -5.55
N PRO A 117 -7.26 -6.27 -5.23
CA PRO A 117 -6.05 -5.48 -5.43
C PRO A 117 -5.92 -4.99 -6.88
N GLU A 118 -5.36 -3.82 -7.06
CA GLU A 118 -5.06 -3.23 -8.36
C GLU A 118 -3.55 -3.13 -8.59
N ALA A 119 -3.15 -2.92 -9.85
CA ALA A 119 -1.77 -2.67 -10.20
C ALA A 119 -1.28 -1.36 -9.59
N VAL A 120 -0.03 -1.34 -9.16
CA VAL A 120 0.62 -0.16 -8.60
C VAL A 120 1.66 0.40 -9.56
N LYS A 121 1.83 1.73 -9.57
CA LYS A 121 2.93 2.36 -10.27
C LYS A 121 4.23 1.94 -9.59
N PHE A 122 5.14 1.43 -10.36
CA PHE A 122 6.46 1.02 -9.89
C PHE A 122 7.52 1.89 -10.53
N SER A 123 8.36 2.50 -9.70
CA SER A 123 9.56 3.21 -10.14
C SER A 123 10.77 2.47 -9.55
N PRO A 124 11.51 1.68 -10.36
CA PRO A 124 12.64 0.94 -9.85
C PRO A 124 13.76 1.91 -9.44
N LEU A 125 14.27 1.74 -8.23
CA LEU A 125 15.51 2.37 -7.76
C LEU A 125 16.76 1.68 -8.35
N ASP A 126 16.56 0.77 -9.30
CA ASP A 126 17.62 -0.04 -9.86
C ASP A 126 18.67 0.82 -10.57
N GLY A 127 19.93 0.53 -10.22
CA GLY A 127 21.10 1.20 -10.81
C GLY A 127 21.49 2.54 -10.17
N ASN A 128 20.70 3.12 -9.28
CA ASN A 128 21.03 4.42 -8.66
C ASN A 128 21.55 4.29 -7.22
N GLN A 129 22.79 3.81 -7.08
CA GLN A 129 23.45 3.68 -5.77
C GLN A 129 23.54 5.02 -5.02
N SER A 130 23.69 6.15 -5.72
CA SER A 130 23.73 7.48 -5.11
C SER A 130 22.39 7.84 -4.45
N LEU A 131 21.26 7.54 -5.11
CA LEU A 131 19.93 7.78 -4.56
C LEU A 131 19.66 6.89 -3.34
N ARG A 132 20.05 5.62 -3.40
CA ARG A 132 19.93 4.67 -2.29
C ARG A 132 20.69 5.15 -1.05
N ASN A 133 21.92 5.59 -1.23
CA ASN A 133 22.74 6.15 -0.15
C ASN A 133 22.13 7.45 0.41
N LYS A 134 21.57 8.32 -0.44
CA LYS A 134 20.85 9.52 0.01
C LYS A 134 19.64 9.17 0.87
N MET A 135 18.86 8.16 0.49
CA MET A 135 17.70 7.70 1.27
C MET A 135 18.12 7.21 2.66
N VAL A 136 19.17 6.39 2.74
CA VAL A 136 19.71 5.89 4.01
C VAL A 136 20.24 7.05 4.87
N ASN A 137 21.08 7.91 4.30
CA ASN A 137 21.64 9.05 5.03
C ASN A 137 20.56 10.02 5.53
N TYR A 138 19.50 10.22 4.74
CA TYR A 138 18.37 11.03 5.16
C TYR A 138 17.59 10.36 6.29
N GLY A 139 17.32 9.06 6.17
CA GLY A 139 16.64 8.29 7.22
C GLY A 139 17.43 8.26 8.54
N LEU A 140 18.74 8.16 8.49
CA LEU A 140 19.60 8.14 9.68
C LEU A 140 19.56 9.43 10.51
N GLN A 141 19.18 10.57 9.92
CA GLN A 141 19.02 11.84 10.64
C GLN A 141 17.90 11.79 11.69
N PHE A 142 16.97 10.85 11.57
CA PHE A 142 15.83 10.69 12.46
C PHE A 142 16.04 9.61 13.54
N VAL A 143 17.24 9.04 13.64
CA VAL A 143 17.56 8.05 14.70
C VAL A 143 17.41 8.71 16.07
N GLY A 144 16.64 8.06 16.95
CA GLY A 144 16.33 8.59 18.29
C GLY A 144 15.08 9.47 18.34
N ASN A 145 14.47 9.80 17.20
CA ASN A 145 13.20 10.52 17.18
C ASN A 145 12.06 9.64 17.71
N ARG A 146 11.00 10.31 18.16
CA ARG A 146 9.88 9.65 18.83
C ARG A 146 9.11 8.74 17.88
N TYR A 147 8.89 7.49 18.30
CA TYR A 147 7.89 6.64 17.65
C TYR A 147 6.49 7.09 18.08
N VAL A 148 5.61 7.33 17.11
CA VAL A 148 4.20 7.68 17.33
C VAL A 148 3.36 6.81 16.42
N TRP A 149 2.55 5.94 16.99
CA TRP A 149 1.66 5.07 16.22
C TRP A 149 0.69 5.92 15.40
N GLY A 150 0.53 5.59 14.10
CA GLY A 150 -0.23 6.39 13.13
C GLY A 150 0.49 7.66 12.65
N GLY A 151 1.67 7.99 13.17
CA GLY A 151 2.45 9.16 12.77
C GLY A 151 3.08 8.99 11.37
N ASN A 152 3.19 10.11 10.63
CA ASN A 152 3.71 10.15 9.27
C ASN A 152 4.94 11.05 9.10
N ASP A 153 5.26 11.87 10.09
CA ASP A 153 6.36 12.83 10.04
C ASP A 153 7.37 12.51 11.14
N PRO A 154 8.57 12.06 10.79
CA PRO A 154 9.59 11.72 11.79
C PRO A 154 10.05 12.90 12.62
N HIS A 155 9.84 14.16 12.22
CA HIS A 155 10.17 15.33 13.05
C HIS A 155 9.21 15.47 14.25
N THR A 156 7.95 15.06 14.11
CA THR A 156 6.93 15.13 15.17
C THR A 156 6.60 13.77 15.76
N GLY A 157 7.01 12.71 15.10
CA GLY A 157 6.82 11.30 15.41
C GLY A 157 6.20 10.53 14.28
N ALA A 158 6.77 9.38 13.98
CA ALA A 158 6.30 8.47 12.94
C ALA A 158 6.24 7.04 13.45
N ASP A 159 5.36 6.21 12.88
CA ASP A 159 5.46 4.76 13.01
C ASP A 159 6.35 4.16 11.90
N CYS A 160 6.48 2.84 11.87
CA CYS A 160 7.37 2.15 10.94
C CYS A 160 7.05 2.45 9.47
N SER A 161 5.79 2.31 9.07
CA SER A 161 5.36 2.53 7.69
C SER A 161 5.26 4.01 7.32
N GLY A 162 4.88 4.87 8.26
CA GLY A 162 4.91 6.33 8.11
C GLY A 162 6.33 6.85 7.89
N PHE A 163 7.31 6.34 8.63
CA PHE A 163 8.73 6.68 8.48
C PHE A 163 9.26 6.34 7.08
N VAL A 164 9.08 5.10 6.62
CA VAL A 164 9.59 4.71 5.29
C VAL A 164 8.84 5.44 4.17
N LYS A 165 7.52 5.66 4.29
CA LYS A 165 6.75 6.49 3.37
C LYS A 165 7.33 7.90 3.27
N TYR A 166 7.67 8.51 4.42
CA TYR A 166 8.27 9.84 4.49
C TYR A 166 9.61 9.91 3.75
N VAL A 167 10.55 9.00 4.07
CA VAL A 167 11.88 8.98 3.44
C VAL A 167 11.81 8.76 1.93
N TYR A 168 11.00 7.78 1.49
CA TYR A 168 10.82 7.49 0.06
C TYR A 168 10.23 8.66 -0.71
N SER A 169 9.25 9.33 -0.14
CA SER A 169 8.62 10.51 -0.75
C SER A 169 9.59 11.69 -0.87
N HIS A 170 10.33 11.99 0.21
CA HIS A 170 11.20 13.18 0.25
C HIS A 170 12.47 13.03 -0.55
N VAL A 171 13.04 11.83 -0.63
CA VAL A 171 14.35 11.63 -1.29
C VAL A 171 14.20 11.08 -2.70
N ALA A 172 13.27 10.16 -2.91
CA ALA A 172 13.12 9.47 -4.18
C ALA A 172 11.89 9.91 -4.98
N GLY A 173 11.01 10.75 -4.41
CA GLY A 173 9.74 11.14 -5.03
C GLY A 173 8.74 9.99 -5.17
N ILE A 174 8.95 8.89 -4.42
CA ILE A 174 8.12 7.68 -4.47
C ILE A 174 7.10 7.75 -3.35
N THR A 175 5.82 7.77 -3.68
CA THR A 175 4.73 7.70 -2.71
C THR A 175 4.42 6.24 -2.40
N LEU A 176 4.74 5.81 -1.19
CA LEU A 176 4.35 4.49 -0.66
C LEU A 176 2.96 4.56 -0.01
N PRO A 177 2.19 3.47 -0.02
CA PRO A 177 0.97 3.36 0.77
C PRO A 177 1.23 3.57 2.26
N ARG A 178 0.15 3.76 3.03
CA ARG A 178 0.27 4.08 4.45
C ARG A 178 0.72 2.90 5.30
N THR A 179 0.25 1.71 5.03
CA THR A 179 0.51 0.54 5.88
C THR A 179 1.68 -0.30 5.40
N SER A 180 2.39 -0.96 6.32
CA SER A 180 3.48 -1.89 6.00
C SER A 180 3.01 -3.03 5.11
N ARG A 181 1.78 -3.52 5.31
CA ARG A 181 1.15 -4.56 4.50
C ARG A 181 1.01 -4.15 3.04
N GLU A 182 0.48 -2.95 2.78
CA GLU A 182 0.35 -2.41 1.44
C GLU A 182 1.71 -2.10 0.81
N GLN A 183 2.68 -1.61 1.60
CA GLN A 183 4.04 -1.37 1.15
C GLN A 183 4.74 -2.66 0.70
N ALA A 184 4.51 -3.78 1.40
CA ALA A 184 5.06 -5.09 1.03
C ALA A 184 4.58 -5.57 -0.35
N ARG A 185 3.43 -5.09 -0.83
CA ARG A 185 2.89 -5.41 -2.16
C ARG A 185 3.49 -4.57 -3.29
N GLN A 186 4.22 -3.49 -2.97
CA GLN A 186 4.72 -2.52 -3.97
C GLN A 186 6.00 -2.98 -4.66
N GLY A 187 6.89 -3.62 -3.94
CA GLY A 187 8.22 -3.97 -4.41
C GLY A 187 8.31 -5.30 -5.16
N THR A 188 9.53 -5.68 -5.51
CA THR A 188 9.88 -7.02 -6.00
C THR A 188 10.60 -7.76 -4.89
N PRO A 189 10.13 -8.95 -4.49
CA PRO A 189 10.83 -9.76 -3.50
C PRO A 189 12.25 -10.12 -3.98
N ILE A 190 13.21 -9.96 -3.10
CA ILE A 190 14.62 -10.31 -3.34
C ILE A 190 15.13 -11.20 -2.21
N LYS A 191 16.21 -11.95 -2.47
CA LYS A 191 16.87 -12.72 -1.43
C LYS A 191 17.64 -11.79 -0.50
N SER A 192 17.82 -12.18 0.76
CA SER A 192 18.59 -11.41 1.75
C SER A 192 20.02 -11.10 1.28
N SER A 193 20.63 -12.03 0.53
CA SER A 193 21.97 -11.85 -0.06
C SER A 193 22.02 -10.80 -1.18
N GLN A 194 20.90 -10.32 -1.66
CA GLN A 194 20.78 -9.34 -2.73
C GLN A 194 20.32 -7.95 -2.21
N MET A 195 20.12 -7.84 -0.90
CA MET A 195 19.67 -6.57 -0.30
C MET A 195 20.72 -5.47 -0.50
N ARG A 196 20.22 -4.29 -0.81
CA ARG A 196 21.02 -3.07 -0.99
C ARG A 196 20.47 -1.96 -0.10
N PRO A 197 21.28 -0.99 0.32
CA PRO A 197 20.81 0.17 1.08
C PRO A 197 19.54 0.78 0.48
N GLY A 198 18.56 1.08 1.32
CA GLY A 198 17.25 1.60 0.90
C GLY A 198 16.20 0.54 0.54
N ASP A 199 16.54 -0.75 0.49
CA ASP A 199 15.52 -1.80 0.36
C ASP A 199 14.71 -1.93 1.65
N LEU A 200 13.48 -2.42 1.54
CA LEU A 200 12.57 -2.57 2.68
C LEU A 200 12.54 -4.04 3.14
N ILE A 201 12.60 -4.20 4.46
CA ILE A 201 12.45 -5.49 5.13
C ILE A 201 11.10 -5.49 5.82
N PHE A 202 10.28 -6.49 5.51
CA PHE A 202 8.96 -6.64 6.09
C PHE A 202 8.94 -7.80 7.08
N TYR A 203 8.39 -7.55 8.25
CA TYR A 203 8.25 -8.53 9.29
C TYR A 203 6.77 -8.92 9.41
N ALA A 204 6.54 -10.23 9.59
CA ALA A 204 5.21 -10.77 9.81
C ALA A 204 5.07 -11.29 11.23
N ASN A 205 3.85 -11.21 11.78
CA ASN A 205 3.49 -11.88 13.02
C ASN A 205 3.45 -13.42 12.84
N GLY A 206 3.22 -14.16 13.90
CA GLY A 206 3.14 -15.62 13.87
C GLY A 206 2.06 -16.20 12.94
N GLY A 207 1.10 -15.39 12.50
CA GLY A 207 0.07 -15.75 11.50
C GLY A 207 0.45 -15.39 10.07
N GLY A 208 1.68 -14.94 9.80
CA GLY A 208 2.15 -14.56 8.46
C GLY A 208 1.68 -13.19 7.96
N THR A 209 0.95 -12.44 8.77
CA THR A 209 0.48 -11.10 8.40
C THR A 209 1.58 -10.07 8.64
N VAL A 210 1.95 -9.31 7.60
CA VAL A 210 2.92 -8.21 7.71
C VAL A 210 2.37 -7.12 8.62
N ASN A 211 3.15 -6.74 9.62
CA ASN A 211 2.79 -5.72 10.61
C ASN A 211 3.93 -4.75 10.97
N HIS A 212 5.09 -4.92 10.37
CA HIS A 212 6.23 -4.00 10.57
C HIS A 212 7.08 -3.90 9.30
N VAL A 213 7.74 -2.77 9.14
CA VAL A 213 8.67 -2.49 8.05
C VAL A 213 9.89 -1.74 8.57
N ALA A 214 11.05 -2.10 8.03
CA ALA A 214 12.31 -1.40 8.26
C ALA A 214 13.02 -1.13 6.95
N MET A 215 13.88 -0.11 6.92
CA MET A 215 14.77 0.18 5.78
C MET A 215 16.14 -0.46 6.03
N TYR A 216 16.62 -1.22 5.05
CA TYR A 216 17.97 -1.78 5.10
C TYR A 216 19.01 -0.67 4.86
N ILE A 217 19.99 -0.60 5.72
CA ILE A 217 21.00 0.46 5.69
C ILE A 217 22.42 -0.03 5.25
N GLY A 218 22.61 -1.33 5.17
CA GLY A 218 23.90 -1.97 4.80
C GLY A 218 24.37 -2.98 5.83
#